data_39cb41087eb07f9c1b3077c17dfa5d30
#
_entry.id   39cb41087eb07f9c1b3077c17dfa5d30
#
_cell.length_a   1.000
_cell.length_b   1.000
_cell.length_c   1.000
_cell.angle_alpha   90.00
_cell.angle_beta   90.00
_cell.angle_gamma   90.00
#
_symmetry.space_group_name_H-M   'P 1'
#
loop_
_entity.id
_entity.type
_entity.pdbx_description
1 polymer ?
#
loop_
_entity_poly.entity_id
_entity_poly.type
_entity_poly.pdbx_seq_one_letter_code
_entity_poly.pdbx_strand_id
1 'polypeptide(L)'
;MAQPIRKQIAKIHPELAEKTIYTLLVDGTFILKVCEAASMKNSRGEEYGALFTFLIKLKTLLKKKDFDYVYVFFDDENSGILRYELYKEYKANRDKNYSMYLLGQSDYARRYNETMRNMRNAIVKKQKKREITDEEEQKKIDFARQRDLLMKYFEELFIRCMFDSETEGDDMIAYYVMNKKPNEKIVIATGDMDLSQ
;
A
#
# COMPACT_ATOMS: atom_id res chain seq x y z
N MET A 1 41.98 -11.27 3.90
CA MET A 1 41.24 -10.09 4.36
C MET A 1 40.83 -10.31 5.82
N ALA A 2 41.17 -9.38 6.72
CA ALA A 2 40.75 -9.48 8.12
C ALA A 2 39.23 -9.31 8.26
N GLN A 3 38.58 -10.16 9.04
CA GLN A 3 37.16 -10.00 9.34
C GLN A 3 36.91 -8.67 10.09
N PRO A 4 35.78 -7.99 9.86
CA PRO A 4 35.44 -6.77 10.59
C PRO A 4 35.52 -7.01 12.11
N ILE A 5 36.07 -6.06 12.84
CA ILE A 5 36.28 -6.13 14.31
C ILE A 5 34.97 -6.56 15.04
N ARG A 6 33.80 -6.10 14.60
CA ARG A 6 32.50 -6.47 15.14
C ARG A 6 32.20 -7.98 15.07
N LYS A 7 32.60 -8.66 13.98
CA LYS A 7 32.47 -10.13 13.86
C LYS A 7 33.46 -10.90 14.75
N GLN A 8 34.61 -10.31 15.04
CA GLN A 8 35.59 -10.90 15.95
C GLN A 8 35.10 -10.80 17.41
N ILE A 9 34.58 -9.63 17.82
CA ILE A 9 34.00 -9.41 19.16
C ILE A 9 32.83 -10.34 19.42
N ALA A 10 31.90 -10.51 18.47
CA ALA A 10 30.75 -11.42 18.61
C ALA A 10 31.14 -12.90 18.71
N LYS A 11 32.33 -13.30 18.25
CA LYS A 11 32.86 -14.67 18.46
C LYS A 11 33.40 -14.88 19.87
N ILE A 12 34.01 -13.83 20.44
CA ILE A 12 34.63 -13.90 21.78
C ILE A 12 33.58 -13.67 22.88
N HIS A 13 32.58 -12.84 22.61
CA HIS A 13 31.51 -12.45 23.52
C HIS A 13 30.15 -12.62 22.83
N PRO A 14 29.60 -13.86 22.79
CA PRO A 14 28.30 -14.12 22.15
C PRO A 14 27.16 -13.29 22.73
N GLU A 15 27.26 -12.90 24.00
CA GLU A 15 26.30 -12.03 24.70
C GLU A 15 26.24 -10.62 24.13
N LEU A 16 27.30 -10.18 23.45
CA LEU A 16 27.40 -8.87 22.76
C LEU A 16 26.95 -8.94 21.29
N ALA A 17 26.62 -10.11 20.79
CA ALA A 17 26.08 -10.25 19.45
C ALA A 17 24.68 -9.61 19.39
N GLU A 18 24.51 -8.61 18.54
CA GLU A 18 23.18 -8.00 18.31
C GLU A 18 22.20 -9.09 17.84
N LYS A 19 21.10 -9.24 18.56
CA LYS A 19 20.00 -10.14 18.17
C LYS A 19 19.57 -9.81 16.74
N THR A 20 19.44 -10.82 15.89
CA THR A 20 18.83 -10.62 14.56
C THR A 20 17.35 -10.24 14.72
N ILE A 21 16.96 -9.13 14.12
CA ILE A 21 15.60 -8.62 14.08
C ILE A 21 14.94 -9.15 12.81
N TYR A 22 13.73 -9.67 12.93
CA TYR A 22 12.92 -10.09 11.79
C TYR A 22 11.75 -9.15 11.61
N THR A 23 11.66 -8.52 10.45
CA THR A 23 10.61 -7.56 10.12
C THR A 23 9.78 -8.07 8.93
N LEU A 24 8.46 -8.06 9.08
CA LEU A 24 7.52 -8.32 7.99
C LEU A 24 6.98 -6.98 7.47
N LEU A 25 7.19 -6.72 6.19
CA LEU A 25 6.58 -5.61 5.46
C LEU A 25 5.46 -6.17 4.57
N VAL A 26 4.27 -5.67 4.71
CA VAL A 26 3.08 -6.13 3.99
C VAL A 26 2.59 -5.03 3.08
N ASP A 27 2.52 -5.30 1.79
CA ASP A 27 1.84 -4.45 0.83
C ASP A 27 0.32 -4.58 1.03
N GLY A 28 -0.21 -3.69 1.87
CA GLY A 28 -1.59 -3.72 2.33
C GLY A 28 -2.57 -3.44 1.22
N THR A 29 -2.29 -2.47 0.37
CA THR A 29 -3.15 -2.09 -0.75
C THR A 29 -3.28 -3.24 -1.74
N PHE A 30 -2.17 -3.83 -2.18
CA PHE A 30 -2.18 -4.94 -3.11
C PHE A 30 -2.92 -6.16 -2.53
N ILE A 31 -2.56 -6.58 -1.31
CA ILE A 31 -3.16 -7.78 -0.71
C ILE A 31 -4.65 -7.58 -0.45
N LEU A 32 -5.07 -6.39 0.03
CA LEU A 32 -6.48 -6.10 0.26
C LEU A 32 -7.27 -6.12 -1.07
N LYS A 33 -6.68 -5.56 -2.13
CA LYS A 33 -7.28 -5.57 -3.47
C LYS A 33 -7.49 -6.98 -4.01
N VAL A 34 -6.50 -7.85 -3.82
CA VAL A 34 -6.64 -9.28 -4.18
C VAL A 34 -7.73 -9.96 -3.34
N CYS A 35 -7.88 -9.56 -2.07
CA CYS A 35 -8.91 -10.11 -1.19
C CYS A 35 -10.33 -9.63 -1.52
N GLU A 36 -10.49 -8.55 -2.30
CA GLU A 36 -11.79 -8.03 -2.73
C GLU A 36 -12.62 -9.04 -3.54
N ALA A 37 -11.96 -10.02 -4.17
CA ALA A 37 -12.64 -11.11 -4.86
C ALA A 37 -13.45 -12.03 -3.92
N ALA A 38 -13.16 -12.01 -2.62
CA ALA A 38 -13.92 -12.75 -1.61
C ALA A 38 -15.16 -11.96 -1.21
N SER A 39 -16.33 -12.40 -1.64
CA SER A 39 -17.61 -11.81 -1.25
C SER A 39 -18.20 -12.57 -0.06
N MET A 40 -18.32 -11.89 1.08
CA MET A 40 -18.97 -12.40 2.28
C MET A 40 -19.76 -11.27 2.92
N LYS A 41 -21.01 -11.57 3.32
CA LYS A 41 -21.89 -10.61 3.98
C LYS A 41 -22.20 -11.03 5.41
N ASN A 42 -22.23 -10.05 6.30
CA ASN A 42 -22.71 -10.28 7.66
C ASN A 42 -24.25 -10.33 7.71
N SER A 43 -24.80 -10.53 8.90
CA SER A 43 -26.27 -10.57 9.12
C SER A 43 -26.97 -9.24 8.78
N ARG A 44 -26.24 -8.15 8.65
CA ARG A 44 -26.76 -6.83 8.25
C ARG A 44 -26.63 -6.58 6.75
N GLY A 45 -26.12 -7.55 5.98
CA GLY A 45 -25.92 -7.41 4.54
C GLY A 45 -24.62 -6.66 4.16
N GLU A 46 -23.77 -6.28 5.13
CA GLU A 46 -22.55 -5.55 4.86
C GLU A 46 -21.44 -6.49 4.40
N GLU A 47 -20.71 -6.12 3.35
CA GLU A 47 -19.56 -6.87 2.85
C GLU A 47 -18.40 -6.80 3.83
N TYR A 48 -17.79 -7.95 4.13
CA TYR A 48 -16.58 -8.06 4.97
C TYR A 48 -15.54 -9.05 4.43
N GLY A 49 -15.78 -9.60 3.26
CA GLY A 49 -14.96 -10.67 2.69
C GLY A 49 -13.50 -10.31 2.47
N ALA A 50 -13.22 -9.09 1.99
CA ALA A 50 -11.86 -8.62 1.78
C ALA A 50 -11.10 -8.50 3.12
N LEU A 51 -11.71 -7.87 4.12
CA LEU A 51 -11.16 -7.74 5.47
C LEU A 51 -10.85 -9.10 6.10
N PHE A 52 -11.84 -10.01 6.10
CA PHE A 52 -11.68 -11.34 6.70
C PHE A 52 -10.57 -12.14 6.01
N THR A 53 -10.57 -12.15 4.68
CA THR A 53 -9.57 -12.88 3.90
C THR A 53 -8.16 -12.31 4.10
N PHE A 54 -8.05 -10.99 4.22
CA PHE A 54 -6.78 -10.33 4.56
C PHE A 54 -6.24 -10.82 5.91
N LEU A 55 -7.08 -10.80 6.95
CA LEU A 55 -6.68 -11.25 8.29
C LEU A 55 -6.26 -12.74 8.30
N ILE A 56 -6.93 -13.59 7.54
CA ILE A 56 -6.54 -15.01 7.38
C ILE A 56 -5.18 -15.14 6.69
N LYS A 57 -4.94 -14.37 5.63
CA LYS A 57 -3.64 -14.34 4.94
C LYS A 57 -2.53 -13.86 5.86
N LEU A 58 -2.75 -12.74 6.58
CA LEU A 58 -1.79 -12.21 7.54
C LEU A 58 -1.49 -13.22 8.66
N LYS A 59 -2.52 -13.83 9.26
CA LYS A 59 -2.35 -14.91 10.24
C LYS A 59 -1.49 -16.06 9.68
N THR A 60 -1.69 -16.42 8.42
CA THR A 60 -0.91 -17.48 7.78
C THR A 60 0.56 -17.10 7.61
N LEU A 61 0.84 -15.85 7.27
CA LEU A 61 2.21 -15.31 7.20
C LEU A 61 2.88 -15.32 8.57
N LEU A 62 2.18 -14.82 9.60
CA LEU A 62 2.70 -14.75 10.97
C LEU A 62 2.97 -16.12 11.58
N LYS A 63 2.27 -17.18 11.14
CA LYS A 63 2.55 -18.56 11.59
C LYS A 63 3.83 -19.16 11.01
N LYS A 64 4.35 -18.60 9.89
CA LYS A 64 5.55 -19.16 9.23
C LYS A 64 6.84 -18.79 9.96
N LYS A 65 6.85 -17.70 10.70
CA LYS A 65 8.02 -17.19 11.41
C LYS A 65 7.59 -16.19 12.49
N ASP A 66 8.34 -16.18 13.58
CA ASP A 66 8.23 -15.12 14.59
C ASP A 66 8.88 -13.84 14.05
N PHE A 67 8.09 -12.80 13.91
CA PHE A 67 8.53 -11.48 13.53
C PHE A 67 8.59 -10.57 14.75
N ASP A 68 9.70 -9.82 14.89
CA ASP A 68 9.84 -8.80 15.92
C ASP A 68 9.01 -7.54 15.59
N TYR A 69 8.84 -7.25 14.29
CA TYR A 69 8.04 -6.13 13.79
C TYR A 69 7.20 -6.52 12.58
N VAL A 70 6.00 -5.95 12.52
CA VAL A 70 5.07 -6.09 11.39
C VAL A 70 4.57 -4.71 10.99
N TYR A 71 4.77 -4.34 9.73
CA TYR A 71 4.30 -3.10 9.15
C TYR A 71 3.41 -3.42 7.95
N VAL A 72 2.28 -2.74 7.85
CA VAL A 72 1.36 -2.83 6.72
C VAL A 72 1.31 -1.47 6.05
N PHE A 73 1.63 -1.43 4.76
CA PHE A 73 1.68 -0.21 3.97
C PHE A 73 0.43 -0.08 3.12
N PHE A 74 -0.22 1.07 3.19
CA PHE A 74 -1.37 1.39 2.38
C PHE A 74 -1.10 2.62 1.53
N ASP A 75 -1.57 2.60 0.29
CA ASP A 75 -1.64 3.79 -0.53
C ASP A 75 -2.75 4.70 -0.01
N ASP A 76 -2.47 5.98 0.06
CA ASP A 76 -3.50 6.99 0.19
C ASP A 76 -4.06 7.37 -1.19
N GLU A 77 -5.19 8.07 -1.20
CA GLU A 77 -5.85 8.50 -2.45
C GLU A 77 -4.96 9.41 -3.30
N ASN A 78 -4.03 10.11 -2.65
CA ASN A 78 -3.13 11.07 -3.26
C ASN A 78 -1.68 10.57 -3.42
N SER A 79 -1.36 9.36 -2.99
CA SER A 79 0.02 8.86 -2.89
C SER A 79 0.80 8.82 -4.23
N GLY A 80 0.11 8.79 -5.36
CA GLY A 80 0.74 8.83 -6.69
C GLY A 80 1.11 10.21 -7.21
N ILE A 81 0.83 11.30 -6.49
CA ILE A 81 1.04 12.68 -6.98
C ILE A 81 2.51 12.94 -7.28
N LEU A 82 3.41 12.56 -6.37
CA LEU A 82 4.84 12.81 -6.51
C LEU A 82 5.42 12.12 -7.75
N ARG A 83 5.05 10.86 -7.99
CA ARG A 83 5.48 10.14 -9.20
C ARG A 83 4.91 10.75 -10.46
N TYR A 84 3.68 11.24 -10.41
CA TYR A 84 3.05 11.90 -11.53
C TYR A 84 3.70 13.26 -11.84
N GLU A 85 4.12 14.01 -10.83
CA GLU A 85 4.86 15.27 -11.01
C GLU A 85 6.22 15.03 -11.67
N LEU A 86 6.92 13.96 -11.27
CA LEU A 86 8.22 13.57 -11.82
C LEU A 86 8.09 12.95 -13.22
N TYR A 87 7.03 12.18 -13.47
CA TYR A 87 6.81 11.48 -14.73
C TYR A 87 5.33 11.52 -15.14
N LYS A 88 4.98 12.43 -16.02
CA LYS A 88 3.59 12.70 -16.43
C LYS A 88 2.87 11.54 -17.10
N GLU A 89 3.62 10.57 -17.65
CA GLU A 89 3.07 9.36 -18.26
C GLU A 89 2.87 8.22 -17.26
N TYR A 90 3.22 8.44 -15.99
CA TYR A 90 3.02 7.46 -14.94
C TYR A 90 1.55 7.06 -14.85
N LYS A 91 1.28 5.76 -14.98
CA LYS A 91 -0.10 5.21 -14.98
C LYS A 91 -1.06 5.84 -16.01
N ALA A 92 -0.54 6.42 -17.10
CA ALA A 92 -1.35 7.07 -18.15
C ALA A 92 -2.42 6.14 -18.76
N ASN A 93 -2.21 4.84 -18.67
CA ASN A 93 -3.15 3.79 -19.13
C ASN A 93 -4.21 3.43 -18.08
N ARG A 94 -4.07 3.90 -16.84
CA ARG A 94 -5.10 3.74 -15.82
C ARG A 94 -6.15 4.84 -16.00
N ASP A 95 -7.39 4.53 -15.63
CA ASP A 95 -8.57 5.37 -15.91
C ASP A 95 -8.29 6.86 -15.61
N LYS A 96 -8.43 7.71 -16.61
CA LYS A 96 -8.14 9.16 -16.54
C LYS A 96 -8.90 9.90 -15.43
N ASN A 97 -9.90 9.26 -14.84
CA ASN A 97 -10.65 9.80 -13.71
C ASN A 97 -9.89 9.75 -12.39
N TYR A 98 -9.00 8.76 -12.21
CA TYR A 98 -8.21 8.62 -10.98
C TYR A 98 -7.13 9.68 -10.89
N SER A 99 -6.39 9.91 -11.98
CA SER A 99 -5.33 10.93 -12.02
C SER A 99 -5.83 12.36 -11.82
N MET A 100 -7.11 12.64 -12.11
CA MET A 100 -7.70 13.97 -11.94
C MET A 100 -8.13 14.26 -10.50
N TYR A 101 -8.48 13.27 -9.73
CA TYR A 101 -8.81 13.43 -8.31
C TYR A 101 -7.55 13.74 -7.51
N LEU A 102 -6.44 13.12 -7.85
CA LEU A 102 -5.14 13.30 -7.21
C LEU A 102 -4.58 14.73 -7.36
N LEU A 103 -4.94 15.44 -8.43
CA LEU A 103 -4.38 16.76 -8.77
C LEU A 103 -5.12 17.95 -8.12
N GLY A 104 -6.11 17.70 -7.27
CA GLY A 104 -6.98 18.75 -6.72
C GLY A 104 -6.36 19.71 -5.70
N GLN A 105 -5.15 19.46 -5.20
CA GLN A 105 -4.65 20.14 -4.00
C GLN A 105 -3.45 21.08 -4.19
N SER A 106 -2.72 21.04 -5.32
CA SER A 106 -1.61 21.95 -5.59
C SER A 106 -1.96 23.05 -6.60
N ASP A 107 -1.25 24.19 -6.59
CA ASP A 107 -1.45 25.29 -7.58
C ASP A 107 -1.13 24.82 -9.01
N TYR A 108 -0.24 23.87 -9.18
CA TYR A 108 0.04 23.19 -10.45
C TYR A 108 -1.15 22.33 -10.86
N ALA A 109 -1.72 21.58 -9.93
CA ALA A 109 -2.91 20.79 -10.12
C ALA A 109 -4.11 21.62 -10.55
N ARG A 110 -4.26 22.83 -10.00
CA ARG A 110 -5.34 23.74 -10.37
C ARG A 110 -5.21 24.19 -11.84
N ARG A 111 -4.01 24.56 -12.29
CA ARG A 111 -3.74 24.95 -13.69
C ARG A 111 -3.88 23.78 -14.65
N TYR A 112 -3.41 22.59 -14.25
CA TYR A 112 -3.55 21.37 -15.03
C TYR A 112 -5.02 20.96 -15.14
N ASN A 113 -5.76 21.03 -14.05
CA ASN A 113 -7.20 20.74 -14.02
C ASN A 113 -7.99 21.69 -14.92
N GLU A 114 -7.60 22.95 -14.99
CA GLU A 114 -8.24 23.94 -15.86
C GLU A 114 -7.97 23.63 -17.35
N THR A 115 -6.73 23.29 -17.67
CA THR A 115 -6.36 22.85 -19.03
C THR A 115 -7.03 21.54 -19.42
N MET A 116 -7.08 20.56 -18.53
CA MET A 116 -7.73 19.27 -18.74
C MET A 116 -9.26 19.36 -18.74
N ARG A 117 -9.83 20.26 -17.94
CA ARG A 117 -11.27 20.59 -17.98
C ARG A 117 -11.67 21.13 -19.34
N ASN A 118 -10.84 21.98 -19.93
CA ASN A 118 -11.07 22.52 -21.26
C ASN A 118 -10.92 21.46 -22.36
N MET A 119 -9.91 20.58 -22.26
CA MET A 119 -9.77 19.41 -23.14
C MET A 119 -10.91 18.40 -22.96
N ARG A 120 -11.38 18.19 -21.72
CA ARG A 120 -12.49 17.28 -21.41
C ARG A 120 -13.80 17.75 -21.99
N ASN A 121 -14.08 19.05 -21.90
CA ASN A 121 -15.28 19.64 -22.51
C ASN A 121 -15.29 19.46 -24.04
N ALA A 122 -14.11 19.35 -24.65
CA ALA A 122 -13.97 19.04 -26.08
C ALA A 122 -14.13 17.52 -26.38
N ILE A 123 -13.72 16.64 -25.47
CA ILE A 123 -13.78 15.17 -25.64
C ILE A 123 -15.14 14.62 -25.22
N VAL A 124 -15.75 15.16 -24.15
CA VAL A 124 -17.07 14.72 -23.62
C VAL A 124 -18.21 14.95 -24.61
N LYS A 125 -18.04 15.85 -25.57
CA LYS A 125 -18.96 15.92 -26.72
C LYS A 125 -18.90 14.71 -27.65
N LYS A 126 -17.91 13.81 -27.53
CA LYS A 126 -17.70 12.65 -28.43
C LYS A 126 -17.82 11.27 -27.78
N GLN A 127 -17.86 11.15 -26.45
CA GLN A 127 -17.97 9.84 -25.79
C GLN A 127 -19.18 9.85 -24.84
N LYS A 128 -20.11 8.90 -25.02
CA LYS A 128 -21.12 8.59 -24.01
C LYS A 128 -20.41 8.36 -22.68
N LYS A 129 -20.73 9.20 -21.69
CA LYS A 129 -20.31 9.06 -20.31
C LYS A 129 -20.65 7.61 -19.90
N ARG A 130 -19.65 6.80 -19.58
CA ARG A 130 -19.89 5.55 -18.88
C ARG A 130 -20.38 5.96 -17.50
N GLU A 131 -21.67 5.84 -17.29
CA GLU A 131 -22.24 6.01 -15.97
C GLU A 131 -21.65 4.93 -15.09
N ILE A 132 -21.02 5.33 -13.99
CA ILE A 132 -20.62 4.41 -12.92
C ILE A 132 -21.93 3.83 -12.43
N THR A 133 -22.08 2.51 -12.47
CA THR A 133 -23.30 1.86 -11.97
C THR A 133 -23.36 2.02 -10.45
N ASP A 134 -24.56 2.07 -9.90
CA ASP A 134 -24.77 2.11 -8.43
C ASP A 134 -24.04 0.96 -7.73
N GLU A 135 -23.91 -0.19 -8.40
CA GLU A 135 -23.16 -1.34 -7.91
C GLU A 135 -21.64 -1.09 -7.83
N GLU A 136 -21.06 -0.38 -8.80
CA GLU A 136 -19.63 -0.04 -8.79
C GLU A 136 -19.30 0.99 -7.70
N GLU A 137 -20.21 1.94 -7.47
CA GLU A 137 -20.10 2.90 -6.40
C GLU A 137 -20.21 2.24 -5.03
N GLN A 138 -21.19 1.34 -4.86
CA GLN A 138 -21.35 0.57 -3.62
C GLN A 138 -20.11 -0.28 -3.31
N LYS A 139 -19.52 -0.94 -4.30
CA LYS A 139 -18.27 -1.69 -4.12
C LYS A 139 -17.11 -0.83 -3.63
N LYS A 140 -16.97 0.40 -4.14
CA LYS A 140 -15.95 1.34 -3.66
C LYS A 140 -16.16 1.73 -2.20
N ILE A 141 -17.41 2.03 -1.83
CA ILE A 141 -17.80 2.35 -0.45
C ILE A 141 -17.49 1.17 0.48
N ASP A 142 -17.89 -0.04 0.09
CA ASP A 142 -17.66 -1.25 0.87
C ASP A 142 -16.16 -1.57 1.02
N PHE A 143 -15.38 -1.35 -0.03
CA PHE A 143 -13.92 -1.53 0.03
C PHE A 143 -13.27 -0.54 0.99
N ALA A 144 -13.59 0.76 0.87
CA ALA A 144 -13.08 1.79 1.76
C ALA A 144 -13.44 1.49 3.23
N ARG A 145 -14.68 1.12 3.50
CA ARG A 145 -15.14 0.73 4.84
C ARG A 145 -14.36 -0.46 5.39
N GLN A 146 -14.12 -1.50 4.59
CA GLN A 146 -13.36 -2.67 5.02
C GLN A 146 -11.88 -2.32 5.29
N ARG A 147 -11.28 -1.44 4.49
CA ARG A 147 -9.92 -0.91 4.72
C ARG A 147 -9.85 -0.19 6.06
N ASP A 148 -10.78 0.72 6.32
CA ASP A 148 -10.79 1.52 7.54
C ASP A 148 -11.01 0.66 8.79
N LEU A 149 -11.86 -0.36 8.71
CA LEU A 149 -12.04 -1.34 9.78
C LEU A 149 -10.77 -2.17 10.00
N LEU A 150 -10.09 -2.56 8.93
CA LEU A 150 -8.83 -3.31 9.01
C LEU A 150 -7.76 -2.50 9.72
N MET A 151 -7.63 -1.20 9.41
CA MET A 151 -6.68 -0.31 10.08
C MET A 151 -6.97 -0.21 11.58
N LYS A 152 -8.24 -0.10 11.99
CA LYS A 152 -8.62 -0.10 13.42
C LYS A 152 -8.26 -1.41 14.12
N TYR A 153 -8.46 -2.56 13.47
CA TYR A 153 -8.05 -3.84 14.05
C TYR A 153 -6.53 -3.95 14.17
N PHE A 154 -5.77 -3.37 13.25
CA PHE A 154 -4.32 -3.37 13.34
C PHE A 154 -3.81 -2.55 14.53
N GLU A 155 -4.45 -1.43 14.86
CA GLU A 155 -4.13 -0.67 16.08
C GLU A 155 -4.31 -1.53 17.33
N GLU A 156 -5.41 -2.30 17.43
CA GLU A 156 -5.66 -3.20 18.55
C GLU A 156 -4.67 -4.39 18.61
N LEU A 157 -4.16 -4.82 17.46
CA LEU A 157 -3.18 -5.92 17.34
C LEU A 157 -1.72 -5.44 17.44
N PHE A 158 -1.49 -4.15 17.72
CA PHE A 158 -0.17 -3.52 17.72
C PHE A 158 0.61 -3.68 16.39
N ILE A 159 -0.10 -3.84 15.28
CA ILE A 159 0.45 -3.84 13.93
C ILE A 159 0.46 -2.41 13.43
N ARG A 160 1.63 -1.95 12.99
CA ARG A 160 1.78 -0.57 12.51
C ARG A 160 1.30 -0.45 11.07
N CYS A 161 0.30 0.40 10.86
CA CYS A 161 -0.08 0.85 9.52
C CYS A 161 0.77 2.05 9.12
N MET A 162 1.31 1.99 7.92
CA MET A 162 2.09 3.06 7.31
C MET A 162 1.33 3.55 6.08
N PHE A 163 1.11 4.84 6.01
CA PHE A 163 0.51 5.52 4.87
C PHE A 163 1.04 6.94 4.81
N ASP A 164 1.15 7.46 3.63
CA ASP A 164 1.59 8.84 3.37
C ASP A 164 0.75 9.43 2.25
N SER A 165 0.45 10.73 2.33
CA SER A 165 -0.42 11.41 1.37
C SER A 165 0.21 11.60 -0.01
N GLU A 166 1.53 11.53 -0.11
CA GLU A 166 2.28 11.82 -1.33
C GLU A 166 3.09 10.63 -1.85
N THR A 167 3.31 9.60 -1.00
CA THR A 167 4.18 8.47 -1.30
C THR A 167 3.38 7.18 -1.42
N GLU A 168 3.60 6.40 -2.47
CA GLU A 168 2.96 5.10 -2.65
C GLU A 168 3.54 4.05 -1.68
N GLY A 169 2.75 3.03 -1.35
CA GLY A 169 3.13 1.98 -0.40
C GLY A 169 4.40 1.23 -0.81
N ASP A 170 4.59 0.98 -2.10
CA ASP A 170 5.78 0.33 -2.65
C ASP A 170 7.06 1.19 -2.49
N ASP A 171 6.96 2.52 -2.64
CA ASP A 171 8.07 3.44 -2.39
C ASP A 171 8.44 3.47 -0.90
N MET A 172 7.44 3.48 -0.01
CA MET A 172 7.67 3.40 1.43
C MET A 172 8.35 2.08 1.81
N ILE A 173 7.93 0.95 1.23
CA ILE A 173 8.56 -0.35 1.42
C ILE A 173 10.01 -0.31 0.95
N ALA A 174 10.27 0.20 -0.26
CA ALA A 174 11.61 0.33 -0.81
C ALA A 174 12.50 1.21 0.08
N TYR A 175 12.00 2.35 0.52
CA TYR A 175 12.70 3.25 1.44
C TYR A 175 13.05 2.55 2.76
N TYR A 176 12.14 1.80 3.35
CA TYR A 176 12.40 1.03 4.56
C TYR A 176 13.52 0.02 4.36
N VAL A 177 13.47 -0.75 3.25
CA VAL A 177 14.48 -1.76 2.92
C VAL A 177 15.88 -1.14 2.75
N MET A 178 15.96 0.02 2.08
CA MET A 178 17.23 0.74 1.88
C MET A 178 17.83 1.25 3.19
N ASN A 179 17.00 1.59 4.18
CA ASN A 179 17.40 2.14 5.47
C ASN A 179 17.38 1.13 6.62
N LYS A 180 17.27 -0.17 6.33
CA LYS A 180 17.21 -1.22 7.34
C LYS A 180 18.46 -1.27 8.20
N LYS A 181 18.32 -1.73 9.43
CA LYS A 181 19.46 -1.96 10.33
C LYS A 181 20.36 -3.10 9.83
N PRO A 182 21.66 -3.09 10.13
CA PRO A 182 22.57 -4.15 9.66
C PRO A 182 22.22 -5.56 10.16
N ASN A 183 21.59 -5.66 11.35
CA ASN A 183 21.14 -6.91 11.96
C ASN A 183 19.68 -7.24 11.64
N GLU A 184 19.06 -6.50 10.74
CA GLU A 184 17.63 -6.70 10.38
C GLU A 184 17.49 -7.54 9.12
N LYS A 185 16.62 -8.54 9.19
CA LYS A 185 16.18 -9.36 8.07
C LYS A 185 14.73 -9.03 7.75
N ILE A 186 14.49 -8.65 6.52
CA ILE A 186 13.17 -8.23 6.04
C ILE A 186 12.56 -9.34 5.20
N VAL A 187 11.26 -9.56 5.41
CA VAL A 187 10.39 -10.34 4.53
C VAL A 187 9.33 -9.39 3.98
N ILE A 188 9.18 -9.35 2.67
CA ILE A 188 8.16 -8.55 2.00
C ILE A 188 7.04 -9.48 1.55
N ALA A 189 5.81 -9.18 1.96
CA ALA A 189 4.61 -9.86 1.50
C ALA A 189 3.87 -8.97 0.51
N THR A 190 4.08 -9.23 -0.76
CA THR A 190 3.44 -8.57 -1.89
C THR A 190 3.20 -9.58 -3.01
N GLY A 191 2.42 -9.23 -3.99
CA GLY A 191 2.32 -9.94 -5.26
C GLY A 191 2.75 -9.05 -6.42
N ASP A 192 3.24 -7.84 -6.14
CA ASP A 192 3.80 -6.97 -7.16
C ASP A 192 5.21 -7.45 -7.52
N MET A 193 5.43 -7.64 -8.83
CA MET A 193 6.72 -8.10 -9.35
C MET A 193 7.80 -7.03 -9.23
N ASP A 194 7.43 -5.76 -9.17
CA ASP A 194 8.37 -4.65 -9.06
C ASP A 194 9.12 -4.66 -7.72
N LEU A 195 8.52 -5.20 -6.66
CA LEU A 195 9.16 -5.38 -5.36
C LEU A 195 10.00 -6.67 -5.26
N SER A 196 10.08 -7.47 -6.32
CA SER A 196 10.88 -8.72 -6.35
C SER A 196 12.25 -8.58 -7.03
N GLN A 197 12.63 -7.37 -7.43
CA GLN A 197 13.89 -7.06 -8.11
C GLN A 197 15.07 -6.84 -7.17
#